data_afb32241fc0d26eb967a150dc9fc599f
#
_entry.id   afb32241fc0d26eb967a150dc9fc599f
#
_cell.length_a   1.000
_cell.length_b   1.000
_cell.length_c   1.000
_cell.angle_alpha   90.00
_cell.angle_beta   90.00
_cell.angle_gamma   90.00
#
_symmetry.space_group_name_H-M   'P 1'
#
loop_
_entity.id
_entity.type
_entity.pdbx_description
1 polymer ?
#
loop_
_entity_poly.entity_id
_entity_poly.type
_entity_poly.pdbx_seq_one_letter_code
_entity_poly.pdbx_strand_id
1 'polypeptide(L)'
;VTPTDTKSILEKLGPSLEAIADPNVRLIITQIIEAQRQEIALLKQKIEELEEKLKTNSKNSSKPPSSDGFKKEEPKKKKKKGKNKRKQGGQPGHRGVSQDYLPLESVDKIEKISPPKECPCGALVIPTSDYKRHQVHDLPLIKPFVTEWQLYMGTCCGCGKKHMAELPPGVPRGFLGLRPLAMIGTLTGDYRMSKRNVTFLLEDFFGLRVSLGTVSNAEKIVSKALELPVQEAKDFIPQQDVVHGDETSHAECGQKMWTWAFIAARVAAFVIRPSRGSQVAKDFLGETFQGILNTDRWSAYTWLAAIFRQICWAHLLRDFRKISERRGLSKRLGKDLLELTHEMFSHWNKVRDGTLSRMQFQELMKPIRIHVEDLLTQGTQCKHNKTKGMCKQILKLKQALWTFVDKEGVEPTNNLAEQTLRRIVIWRKTSFGTQSSRGTLYLERIMTVVATCKLQKRNVLDFVTQAIQAHFSNTELPSLLPSYPKPISLPLAA
;
A
#
# COMPACT_ATOMS: atom_id res chain seq x y z
N VAL A 1 15.52 -1.42 -43.72
CA VAL A 1 16.84 -1.80 -44.25
C VAL A 1 17.28 -3.00 -43.44
N THR A 2 17.32 -4.17 -44.06
CA THR A 2 17.68 -5.43 -43.37
C THR A 2 19.21 -5.51 -43.17
N PRO A 3 19.72 -6.26 -42.16
CA PRO A 3 21.16 -6.40 -41.91
C PRO A 3 21.96 -6.96 -43.10
N THR A 4 21.29 -7.56 -44.05
CA THR A 4 21.86 -8.09 -45.29
C THR A 4 22.32 -7.02 -46.28
N ASP A 5 21.68 -5.83 -46.27
CA ASP A 5 21.98 -4.76 -47.25
C ASP A 5 23.34 -4.10 -47.01
N THR A 6 23.74 -3.93 -45.74
CA THR A 6 25.00 -3.24 -45.40
C THR A 6 26.24 -4.05 -45.75
N LYS A 7 26.18 -5.40 -45.64
CA LYS A 7 27.29 -6.29 -45.98
C LYS A 7 27.50 -6.33 -47.51
N SER A 8 26.39 -6.40 -48.25
CA SER A 8 26.36 -6.37 -49.72
C SER A 8 26.88 -5.05 -50.31
N ILE A 9 26.59 -3.90 -49.69
CA ILE A 9 27.06 -2.59 -50.13
C ILE A 9 28.60 -2.48 -49.94
N LEU A 10 29.11 -3.00 -48.82
CA LEU A 10 30.52 -2.92 -48.48
C LEU A 10 31.38 -3.86 -49.35
N GLU A 11 30.87 -5.04 -49.74
CA GLU A 11 31.49 -5.96 -50.67
C GLU A 11 31.57 -5.37 -52.07
N LYS A 12 30.60 -4.52 -52.46
CA LYS A 12 30.59 -3.77 -53.74
C LYS A 12 31.57 -2.59 -53.79
N LEU A 13 31.95 -2.04 -52.64
CA LEU A 13 32.88 -0.91 -52.54
C LEU A 13 34.34 -1.33 -52.57
N GLY A 14 34.65 -2.59 -52.29
CA GLY A 14 36.02 -3.14 -52.30
C GLY A 14 36.75 -2.93 -53.62
N PRO A 15 36.20 -3.38 -54.79
CA PRO A 15 36.81 -3.17 -56.11
C PRO A 15 36.99 -1.68 -56.49
N SER A 16 36.06 -0.83 -56.05
CA SER A 16 36.15 0.63 -56.31
C SER A 16 37.24 1.31 -55.47
N LEU A 17 37.52 0.82 -54.29
CA LEU A 17 38.63 1.29 -53.46
C LEU A 17 39.99 0.87 -54.02
N GLU A 18 40.10 -0.32 -54.62
CA GLU A 18 41.31 -0.79 -55.24
C GLU A 18 41.65 -0.02 -56.57
N ALA A 19 40.62 0.53 -57.21
CA ALA A 19 40.79 1.34 -58.43
C ALA A 19 41.29 2.78 -58.15
N ILE A 20 41.41 3.21 -56.91
CA ILE A 20 41.95 4.53 -56.55
C ILE A 20 43.46 4.52 -56.69
N ALA A 21 44.00 5.34 -57.63
CA ALA A 21 45.43 5.34 -57.98
C ALA A 21 46.35 5.93 -56.89
N ASP A 22 45.84 6.93 -56.09
CA ASP A 22 46.59 7.55 -54.98
C ASP A 22 46.52 6.72 -53.70
N PRO A 23 47.63 6.19 -53.18
CA PRO A 23 47.66 5.40 -51.96
C PRO A 23 47.19 6.14 -50.70
N ASN A 24 47.47 7.47 -50.64
CA ASN A 24 47.09 8.27 -49.48
C ASN A 24 45.55 8.50 -49.44
N VAL A 25 44.97 8.78 -50.62
CA VAL A 25 43.50 8.92 -50.74
C VAL A 25 42.81 7.61 -50.40
N ARG A 26 43.35 6.48 -50.85
CA ARG A 26 42.82 5.13 -50.51
C ARG A 26 42.87 4.87 -49.00
N LEU A 27 43.98 5.22 -48.35
CA LEU A 27 44.13 5.08 -46.89
C LEU A 27 43.13 5.92 -46.12
N ILE A 28 42.94 7.19 -46.47
CA ILE A 28 42.01 8.10 -45.83
C ILE A 28 40.57 7.58 -45.98
N ILE A 29 40.15 7.15 -47.15
CA ILE A 29 38.80 6.62 -47.39
C ILE A 29 38.59 5.35 -46.59
N THR A 30 39.59 4.45 -46.51
CA THR A 30 39.51 3.23 -45.71
C THR A 30 39.35 3.54 -44.21
N GLN A 31 40.07 4.52 -43.69
CA GLN A 31 39.94 4.97 -42.29
C GLN A 31 38.56 5.61 -42.01
N ILE A 32 38.02 6.40 -42.94
CA ILE A 32 36.67 6.99 -42.82
C ILE A 32 35.62 5.86 -42.79
N ILE A 33 35.72 4.88 -43.70
CA ILE A 33 34.80 3.71 -43.73
C ILE A 33 34.84 2.94 -42.44
N GLU A 34 36.04 2.68 -41.88
CA GLU A 34 36.20 1.95 -40.63
C GLU A 34 35.66 2.75 -39.42
N ALA A 35 35.90 4.06 -39.36
CA ALA A 35 35.34 4.93 -38.34
C ALA A 35 33.79 4.94 -38.38
N GLN A 36 33.21 5.04 -39.58
CA GLN A 36 31.76 4.95 -39.76
C GLN A 36 31.19 3.58 -39.38
N ARG A 37 31.91 2.46 -39.68
CA ARG A 37 31.52 1.11 -39.23
C ARG A 37 31.45 1.03 -37.73
N GLN A 38 32.45 1.57 -37.03
CA GLN A 38 32.48 1.57 -35.57
C GLN A 38 31.32 2.40 -34.98
N GLU A 39 31.02 3.55 -35.55
CA GLU A 39 29.92 4.41 -35.14
C GLU A 39 28.55 3.74 -35.37
N ILE A 40 28.33 3.15 -36.54
CA ILE A 40 27.11 2.39 -36.86
C ILE A 40 26.94 1.18 -35.90
N ALA A 41 28.02 0.48 -35.56
CA ALA A 41 27.97 -0.62 -34.60
C ALA A 41 27.57 -0.12 -33.20
N LEU A 42 28.11 1.01 -32.77
CA LEU A 42 27.76 1.65 -31.50
C LEU A 42 26.30 2.12 -31.47
N LEU A 43 25.83 2.75 -32.54
CA LEU A 43 24.44 3.19 -32.68
C LEU A 43 23.47 2.00 -32.69
N LYS A 44 23.76 0.92 -33.40
CA LYS A 44 22.96 -0.31 -33.39
C LYS A 44 22.87 -0.90 -31.97
N GLN A 45 23.99 -0.96 -31.24
CA GLN A 45 23.99 -1.39 -29.85
C GLN A 45 23.13 -0.49 -28.97
N LYS A 46 23.17 0.81 -29.19
CA LYS A 46 22.38 1.79 -28.42
C LYS A 46 20.89 1.72 -28.73
N ILE A 47 20.52 1.46 -29.99
CA ILE A 47 19.14 1.22 -30.42
C ILE A 47 18.60 -0.05 -29.75
N GLU A 48 19.36 -1.14 -29.76
CA GLU A 48 18.98 -2.41 -29.13
C GLU A 48 18.79 -2.26 -27.61
N GLU A 49 19.66 -1.49 -26.94
CA GLU A 49 19.51 -1.14 -25.53
C GLU A 49 18.23 -0.30 -25.26
N LEU A 50 17.90 0.65 -26.13
CA LEU A 50 16.71 1.50 -26.00
C LEU A 50 15.44 0.69 -26.26
N GLU A 51 15.43 -0.20 -27.26
CA GLU A 51 14.32 -1.09 -27.53
C GLU A 51 14.07 -2.08 -26.37
N GLU A 52 15.14 -2.63 -25.77
CA GLU A 52 15.02 -3.45 -24.56
C GLU A 52 14.41 -2.65 -23.40
N LYS A 53 14.84 -1.39 -23.22
CA LYS A 53 14.28 -0.51 -22.19
C LYS A 53 12.80 -0.19 -22.43
N LEU A 54 12.39 0.02 -23.67
CA LEU A 54 10.99 0.26 -24.02
C LEU A 54 10.09 -0.95 -23.79
N LYS A 55 10.63 -2.16 -23.96
CA LYS A 55 9.89 -3.44 -23.72
C LYS A 55 9.84 -3.84 -22.25
N THR A 56 10.52 -3.13 -21.33
CA THR A 56 10.54 -3.47 -19.90
C THR A 56 9.34 -2.90 -19.14
N ASN A 57 8.67 -3.74 -18.36
CA ASN A 57 7.58 -3.39 -17.47
C ASN A 57 7.75 -4.11 -16.10
N SER A 58 6.87 -3.87 -15.14
CA SER A 58 6.98 -4.46 -13.81
C SER A 58 6.90 -5.99 -13.76
N LYS A 59 6.40 -6.62 -14.84
CA LYS A 59 6.28 -8.09 -14.92
C LYS A 59 7.54 -8.77 -15.42
N ASN A 60 8.31 -8.09 -16.28
CA ASN A 60 9.47 -8.66 -16.96
C ASN A 60 10.80 -8.00 -16.57
N SER A 61 10.76 -6.99 -15.73
CA SER A 61 11.96 -6.25 -15.29
C SER A 61 11.88 -5.88 -13.81
N SER A 62 12.93 -5.22 -13.32
CA SER A 62 13.01 -4.66 -11.97
C SER A 62 12.18 -3.39 -11.75
N LYS A 63 11.47 -2.90 -12.76
CA LYS A 63 10.64 -1.70 -12.63
C LYS A 63 9.52 -1.94 -11.62
N PRO A 64 9.24 -0.98 -10.72
CA PRO A 64 8.11 -1.10 -9.81
C PRO A 64 6.78 -0.99 -10.59
N PRO A 65 5.68 -1.60 -10.10
CA PRO A 65 4.37 -1.50 -10.76
C PRO A 65 3.87 -0.07 -10.99
N SER A 66 4.33 0.88 -10.17
CA SER A 66 4.01 2.30 -10.32
C SER A 66 4.65 2.97 -11.53
N SER A 67 5.64 2.36 -12.17
CA SER A 67 6.29 2.86 -13.38
C SER A 67 5.63 2.34 -14.66
N ASP A 68 4.72 1.38 -14.58
CA ASP A 68 3.94 0.93 -15.73
C ASP A 68 2.93 2.03 -16.11
N GLY A 69 2.87 2.40 -17.38
CA GLY A 69 1.87 3.33 -17.89
C GLY A 69 0.46 2.75 -17.84
N PHE A 70 -0.55 3.59 -18.12
CA PHE A 70 -1.97 3.16 -18.15
C PHE A 70 -2.31 2.16 -19.28
N LYS A 71 -1.49 2.07 -20.33
CA LYS A 71 -1.67 1.06 -21.39
C LYS A 71 -1.23 -0.31 -20.86
N LYS A 72 -2.18 -1.18 -20.57
CA LYS A 72 -1.90 -2.61 -20.49
C LYS A 72 -1.47 -3.07 -21.88
N GLU A 73 -0.18 -3.40 -22.05
CA GLU A 73 0.23 -4.13 -23.25
C GLU A 73 -0.58 -5.43 -23.31
N GLU A 74 -1.26 -5.64 -24.44
CA GLU A 74 -1.88 -6.94 -24.69
C GLU A 74 -0.82 -8.02 -24.59
N PRO A 75 -1.06 -9.12 -23.86
CA PRO A 75 -0.11 -10.18 -23.74
C PRO A 75 0.15 -10.74 -25.14
N LYS A 76 1.38 -10.56 -25.66
CA LYS A 76 1.79 -11.17 -26.93
C LYS A 76 1.38 -12.63 -26.90
N LYS A 77 0.52 -13.04 -27.84
CA LYS A 77 0.05 -14.42 -27.97
C LYS A 77 1.26 -15.35 -28.15
N LYS A 78 1.80 -15.86 -27.04
CA LYS A 78 2.77 -16.95 -27.10
C LYS A 78 2.08 -18.13 -27.76
N LYS A 79 2.64 -18.66 -28.88
CA LYS A 79 2.19 -19.92 -29.49
C LYS A 79 2.08 -20.96 -28.39
N LYS A 80 0.88 -21.42 -28.11
CA LYS A 80 0.57 -22.32 -27.00
C LYS A 80 1.17 -23.69 -27.26
N LYS A 81 2.15 -24.12 -26.46
CA LYS A 81 2.26 -25.54 -26.11
C LYS A 81 1.18 -25.82 -25.07
N GLY A 82 0.33 -26.78 -25.36
CA GLY A 82 -0.89 -27.04 -24.62
C GLY A 82 -0.68 -27.27 -23.12
N LYS A 83 -1.09 -26.33 -22.32
CA LYS A 83 -1.56 -26.52 -20.95
C LYS A 83 -2.86 -25.74 -20.85
N ASN A 84 -3.93 -26.44 -20.48
CA ASN A 84 -5.27 -25.85 -20.29
C ASN A 84 -5.19 -24.56 -19.47
N LYS A 85 -5.31 -23.41 -20.13
CA LYS A 85 -5.47 -22.13 -19.42
C LYS A 85 -6.81 -22.18 -18.71
N ARG A 86 -6.78 -22.18 -17.39
CA ARG A 86 -7.99 -21.96 -16.60
C ARG A 86 -8.67 -20.67 -17.06
N LYS A 87 -9.97 -20.70 -17.29
CA LYS A 87 -10.77 -19.52 -17.66
C LYS A 87 -10.70 -18.50 -16.52
N GLN A 88 -10.78 -17.20 -16.84
CA GLN A 88 -10.95 -16.17 -15.82
C GLN A 88 -12.30 -16.34 -15.14
N GLY A 89 -12.32 -16.24 -13.80
CA GLY A 89 -13.53 -16.47 -13.00
C GLY A 89 -13.37 -17.65 -12.03
N GLY A 90 -14.46 -18.00 -11.36
CA GLY A 90 -14.49 -19.15 -10.45
C GLY A 90 -14.16 -20.44 -11.21
N GLN A 91 -13.26 -21.25 -10.67
CA GLN A 91 -12.88 -22.53 -11.24
C GLN A 91 -13.87 -23.61 -10.78
N PRO A 92 -14.00 -24.74 -11.50
CA PRO A 92 -14.79 -25.87 -11.01
C PRO A 92 -14.38 -26.25 -9.58
N GLY A 93 -15.34 -26.34 -8.66
CA GLY A 93 -15.12 -26.58 -7.24
C GLY A 93 -14.87 -25.31 -6.39
N HIS A 94 -14.81 -24.11 -7.00
CA HIS A 94 -14.79 -22.88 -6.23
C HIS A 94 -16.17 -22.67 -5.58
N ARG A 95 -16.23 -22.66 -4.26
CA ARG A 95 -17.44 -22.25 -3.53
C ARG A 95 -17.70 -20.78 -3.82
N GLY A 96 -18.79 -20.48 -4.53
CA GLY A 96 -19.29 -19.11 -4.66
C GLY A 96 -19.54 -18.53 -3.26
N VAL A 97 -19.22 -17.27 -3.06
CA VAL A 97 -19.65 -16.54 -1.86
C VAL A 97 -21.08 -16.11 -2.15
N SER A 98 -22.07 -16.84 -1.62
CA SER A 98 -23.46 -16.41 -1.54
C SER A 98 -23.74 -15.87 -0.15
N GLN A 99 -24.61 -14.90 -0.06
CA GLN A 99 -25.11 -14.43 1.22
C GLN A 99 -26.05 -15.51 1.79
N ASP A 100 -25.82 -15.90 3.04
CA ASP A 100 -26.71 -16.83 3.73
C ASP A 100 -28.07 -16.18 3.98
N TYR A 101 -29.12 -16.99 3.92
CA TYR A 101 -30.46 -16.51 4.25
C TYR A 101 -30.52 -16.10 5.72
N LEU A 102 -31.09 -14.92 5.98
CA LEU A 102 -31.43 -14.52 7.35
C LEU A 102 -32.42 -15.50 7.97
N PRO A 103 -32.31 -15.80 9.29
CA PRO A 103 -33.35 -16.52 10.00
C PRO A 103 -34.70 -15.79 9.88
N LEU A 104 -35.81 -16.53 9.98
CA LEU A 104 -37.15 -15.95 9.75
C LEU A 104 -37.47 -14.83 10.74
N GLU A 105 -36.97 -14.91 11.96
CA GLU A 105 -37.14 -13.93 13.01
C GLU A 105 -36.47 -12.56 12.71
N SER A 106 -35.51 -12.59 11.78
CA SER A 106 -34.72 -11.40 11.37
C SER A 106 -35.19 -10.83 10.03
N VAL A 107 -36.31 -11.33 9.47
CA VAL A 107 -36.89 -10.87 8.22
C VAL A 107 -37.97 -9.82 8.51
N ASP A 108 -37.81 -8.60 7.99
CA ASP A 108 -38.72 -7.50 8.26
C ASP A 108 -40.15 -7.71 7.67
N LYS A 109 -40.25 -8.39 6.51
CA LYS A 109 -41.51 -8.66 5.85
C LYS A 109 -41.50 -10.02 5.17
N ILE A 110 -42.56 -10.80 5.39
CA ILE A 110 -42.76 -12.11 4.77
C ILE A 110 -43.98 -12.04 3.86
N GLU A 111 -43.77 -12.23 2.56
CA GLU A 111 -44.82 -12.35 1.55
C GLU A 111 -45.03 -13.83 1.18
N LYS A 112 -46.25 -14.33 1.32
CA LYS A 112 -46.64 -15.69 0.92
C LYS A 112 -47.27 -15.67 -0.46
N ILE A 113 -46.61 -16.27 -1.43
CA ILE A 113 -47.08 -16.34 -2.82
C ILE A 113 -47.58 -17.74 -3.07
N SER A 114 -48.87 -17.85 -3.36
CA SER A 114 -49.52 -19.14 -3.72
C SER A 114 -49.14 -19.59 -5.13
N PRO A 115 -49.10 -20.90 -5.40
CA PRO A 115 -48.91 -21.42 -6.74
C PRO A 115 -50.11 -21.01 -7.65
N PRO A 116 -49.94 -21.09 -8.98
CA PRO A 116 -51.06 -20.86 -9.91
C PRO A 116 -52.21 -21.80 -9.60
N LYS A 117 -53.44 -21.33 -9.76
CA LYS A 117 -54.65 -22.17 -9.47
C LYS A 117 -54.82 -23.34 -10.46
N GLU A 118 -54.37 -23.15 -11.70
CA GLU A 118 -54.49 -24.13 -12.77
C GLU A 118 -53.11 -24.47 -13.36
N CYS A 119 -52.94 -25.74 -13.66
CA CYS A 119 -51.78 -26.27 -14.39
C CYS A 119 -51.96 -26.05 -15.90
N PRO A 120 -50.90 -25.87 -16.71
CA PRO A 120 -51.01 -25.83 -18.17
C PRO A 120 -51.70 -27.05 -18.82
N CYS A 121 -51.84 -28.15 -18.10
CA CYS A 121 -52.61 -29.34 -18.53
C CYS A 121 -54.12 -29.24 -18.26
N GLY A 122 -54.61 -28.13 -17.67
CA GLY A 122 -56.03 -27.92 -17.34
C GLY A 122 -56.50 -28.46 -15.99
N ALA A 123 -55.61 -29.08 -15.19
CA ALA A 123 -55.94 -29.58 -13.86
C ALA A 123 -55.73 -28.54 -12.77
N LEU A 124 -56.45 -28.64 -11.64
CA LEU A 124 -56.27 -27.77 -10.49
C LEU A 124 -54.93 -28.07 -9.79
N VAL A 125 -54.22 -27.03 -9.36
CA VAL A 125 -53.01 -27.14 -8.56
C VAL A 125 -53.40 -27.07 -7.08
N ILE A 126 -53.08 -28.11 -6.33
CA ILE A 126 -53.33 -28.19 -4.88
C ILE A 126 -52.08 -27.64 -4.18
N PRO A 127 -52.17 -26.53 -3.40
CA PRO A 127 -51.05 -25.99 -2.65
C PRO A 127 -50.56 -27.01 -1.59
N THR A 128 -49.25 -27.13 -1.42
CA THR A 128 -48.59 -27.88 -0.33
C THR A 128 -48.06 -26.93 0.72
N SER A 129 -47.58 -27.45 1.83
CA SER A 129 -46.87 -26.69 2.88
C SER A 129 -45.42 -26.34 2.51
N ASP A 130 -44.91 -26.96 1.46
CA ASP A 130 -43.51 -26.77 1.05
C ASP A 130 -43.35 -25.47 0.28
N TYR A 131 -42.30 -24.72 0.62
CA TYR A 131 -41.96 -23.47 -0.06
C TYR A 131 -40.46 -23.29 -0.23
N LYS A 132 -40.10 -22.61 -1.32
CA LYS A 132 -38.71 -22.17 -1.57
C LYS A 132 -38.52 -20.74 -1.05
N ARG A 133 -37.52 -20.53 -0.22
CA ARG A 133 -37.18 -19.19 0.27
C ARG A 133 -36.51 -18.37 -0.83
N HIS A 134 -36.90 -17.11 -0.94
CA HIS A 134 -36.24 -16.09 -1.74
C HIS A 134 -36.20 -14.80 -0.92
N GLN A 135 -35.00 -14.25 -0.67
CA GLN A 135 -34.84 -13.01 0.11
C GLN A 135 -34.26 -11.91 -0.78
N VAL A 136 -34.87 -10.76 -0.72
CA VAL A 136 -34.40 -9.52 -1.35
C VAL A 136 -34.03 -8.55 -0.23
N HIS A 137 -32.82 -8.01 -0.25
CA HIS A 137 -32.38 -7.00 0.70
C HIS A 137 -32.48 -5.63 0.03
N ASP A 138 -33.31 -4.76 0.56
CA ASP A 138 -33.48 -3.38 0.10
C ASP A 138 -33.03 -2.40 1.16
N LEU A 139 -32.76 -1.15 0.78
CA LEU A 139 -32.38 -0.07 1.69
C LEU A 139 -33.59 0.86 1.88
N PRO A 140 -34.03 1.05 3.12
CA PRO A 140 -35.10 2.03 3.39
C PRO A 140 -34.60 3.45 3.11
N LEU A 141 -35.55 4.35 2.80
CA LEU A 141 -35.24 5.77 2.70
C LEU A 141 -34.74 6.30 4.04
N ILE A 142 -33.45 6.73 4.09
CA ILE A 142 -32.84 7.26 5.31
C ILE A 142 -33.09 8.75 5.38
N LYS A 143 -33.84 9.19 6.40
CA LYS A 143 -34.05 10.61 6.72
C LYS A 143 -33.22 11.02 7.94
N PRO A 144 -32.73 12.28 8.01
CA PRO A 144 -32.07 12.77 9.20
C PRO A 144 -33.00 12.73 10.41
N PHE A 145 -32.46 12.30 11.56
CA PHE A 145 -33.13 12.51 12.85
C PHE A 145 -32.77 13.90 13.35
N VAL A 146 -33.77 14.77 13.52
CA VAL A 146 -33.59 16.17 13.90
C VAL A 146 -34.00 16.37 15.35
N THR A 147 -33.07 16.89 16.17
CA THR A 147 -33.34 17.31 17.54
C THR A 147 -33.27 18.83 17.60
N GLU A 148 -34.31 19.48 18.12
CA GLU A 148 -34.34 20.92 18.38
C GLU A 148 -34.03 21.22 19.86
N TRP A 149 -33.07 22.06 20.09
CA TRP A 149 -32.68 22.54 21.41
C TRP A 149 -33.19 23.98 21.60
N GLN A 150 -34.23 24.16 22.39
CA GLN A 150 -34.82 25.50 22.68
C GLN A 150 -34.07 26.12 23.86
N LEU A 151 -33.22 27.10 23.59
CA LEU A 151 -32.41 27.80 24.60
C LEU A 151 -33.16 29.05 25.09
N TYR A 152 -33.81 28.95 26.25
CA TYR A 152 -34.58 30.04 26.82
C TYR A 152 -33.66 31.13 27.36
N MET A 153 -34.14 32.39 27.24
CA MET A 153 -33.52 33.59 27.81
C MET A 153 -34.19 33.98 29.10
N GLY A 154 -33.42 34.44 30.08
CA GLY A 154 -33.88 35.00 31.33
C GLY A 154 -33.23 36.37 31.62
N THR A 155 -33.86 37.18 32.43
CA THR A 155 -33.32 38.47 32.89
C THR A 155 -33.09 38.41 34.40
N CYS A 156 -31.92 38.81 34.86
CA CYS A 156 -31.60 38.89 36.28
C CYS A 156 -32.46 39.97 36.94
N CYS A 157 -33.22 39.64 37.98
CA CYS A 157 -34.06 40.57 38.69
C CYS A 157 -33.30 41.65 39.50
N GLY A 158 -32.01 41.33 39.85
CA GLY A 158 -31.19 42.28 40.63
C GLY A 158 -30.41 43.28 39.76
N CYS A 159 -29.84 42.86 38.62
CA CYS A 159 -28.98 43.71 37.79
C CYS A 159 -29.49 43.94 36.36
N GLY A 160 -30.64 43.37 35.97
CA GLY A 160 -31.21 43.48 34.62
C GLY A 160 -30.45 42.79 33.52
N LYS A 161 -29.37 42.06 33.80
CA LYS A 161 -28.55 41.39 32.83
C LYS A 161 -29.28 40.17 32.21
N LYS A 162 -29.26 40.09 30.88
CA LYS A 162 -29.87 38.98 30.16
C LYS A 162 -28.92 37.76 30.15
N HIS A 163 -29.44 36.58 30.38
CA HIS A 163 -28.78 35.29 30.33
C HIS A 163 -29.54 34.39 29.36
N MET A 164 -28.80 33.58 28.61
CA MET A 164 -29.36 32.57 27.72
C MET A 164 -28.85 31.20 28.20
N ALA A 165 -29.70 30.20 28.14
CA ALA A 165 -29.31 28.83 28.42
C ALA A 165 -28.21 28.38 27.46
N GLU A 166 -27.30 27.56 27.94
CA GLU A 166 -26.21 26.95 27.14
C GLU A 166 -26.63 25.57 26.65
N LEU A 167 -26.05 25.17 25.49
CA LEU A 167 -26.21 23.81 25.01
C LEU A 167 -25.57 22.79 25.98
N PRO A 168 -26.23 21.66 26.25
CA PRO A 168 -25.66 20.62 27.09
C PRO A 168 -24.31 20.11 26.56
N PRO A 169 -23.42 19.62 27.44
CA PRO A 169 -22.21 18.93 27.00
C PRO A 169 -22.52 17.80 26.03
N GLY A 170 -21.68 17.60 25.01
CA GLY A 170 -21.90 16.59 24.00
C GLY A 170 -22.70 17.02 22.76
N VAL A 171 -23.36 18.18 22.82
CA VAL A 171 -24.12 18.73 21.69
C VAL A 171 -23.23 19.63 20.83
N PRO A 172 -23.07 19.30 19.51
CA PRO A 172 -22.32 20.15 18.58
C PRO A 172 -22.99 21.55 18.44
N ARG A 173 -22.17 22.59 18.36
CA ARG A 173 -22.68 23.97 18.14
C ARG A 173 -23.21 24.21 16.73
N GLY A 174 -22.82 23.35 15.75
CA GLY A 174 -23.32 23.41 14.37
C GLY A 174 -24.58 22.55 14.19
N PHE A 175 -25.18 22.63 13.00
CA PHE A 175 -26.37 21.84 12.67
C PHE A 175 -26.11 20.36 12.38
N LEU A 176 -24.85 19.95 12.19
CA LEU A 176 -24.50 18.55 11.99
C LEU A 176 -24.28 17.85 13.33
N GLY A 177 -25.00 16.75 13.53
CA GLY A 177 -24.77 15.83 14.64
C GLY A 177 -23.46 15.04 14.52
N LEU A 178 -23.18 14.21 15.50
CA LEU A 178 -21.90 13.46 15.61
C LEU A 178 -21.68 12.53 14.42
N ARG A 179 -22.70 11.78 14.02
CA ARG A 179 -22.58 10.78 12.94
C ARG A 179 -22.33 11.40 11.56
N PRO A 180 -23.03 12.45 11.10
CA PRO A 180 -22.69 13.18 9.89
C PRO A 180 -21.28 13.77 9.90
N LEU A 181 -20.79 14.30 11.03
CA LEU A 181 -19.42 14.76 11.18
C LEU A 181 -18.42 13.63 10.96
N ALA A 182 -18.65 12.48 11.59
CA ALA A 182 -17.81 11.28 11.43
C ALA A 182 -17.87 10.71 9.99
N MET A 183 -19.05 10.74 9.36
CA MET A 183 -19.21 10.34 7.95
C MET A 183 -18.36 11.23 7.04
N ILE A 184 -18.40 12.54 7.19
CA ILE A 184 -17.56 13.46 6.40
C ILE A 184 -16.09 13.09 6.53
N GLY A 185 -15.61 12.90 7.77
CA GLY A 185 -14.23 12.48 8.01
C GLY A 185 -13.87 11.14 7.37
N THR A 186 -14.76 10.17 7.46
CA THR A 186 -14.56 8.83 6.86
C THR A 186 -14.58 8.90 5.32
N LEU A 187 -15.52 9.66 4.75
CA LEU A 187 -15.66 9.80 3.30
C LEU A 187 -14.46 10.53 2.66
N THR A 188 -13.98 11.61 3.26
CA THR A 188 -12.82 12.34 2.74
C THR A 188 -11.50 11.63 3.04
N GLY A 189 -11.38 10.91 4.15
CA GLY A 189 -10.21 10.14 4.56
C GLY A 189 -10.15 8.76 3.89
N ASP A 190 -10.90 7.78 4.39
CA ASP A 190 -10.84 6.38 3.96
C ASP A 190 -11.33 6.20 2.51
N TYR A 191 -12.48 6.80 2.16
CA TYR A 191 -13.06 6.69 0.83
C TYR A 191 -12.50 7.69 -0.19
N ARG A 192 -11.68 8.63 0.23
CA ARG A 192 -10.93 9.55 -0.64
C ARG A 192 -11.83 10.41 -1.54
N MET A 193 -13.03 10.70 -1.07
CA MET A 193 -13.97 11.51 -1.81
C MET A 193 -13.56 12.99 -1.79
N SER A 194 -13.76 13.68 -2.89
CA SER A 194 -13.62 15.13 -2.91
C SER A 194 -14.70 15.77 -2.02
N LYS A 195 -14.40 16.93 -1.43
CA LYS A 195 -15.38 17.65 -0.61
C LYS A 195 -16.68 17.91 -1.35
N ARG A 196 -16.61 18.18 -2.66
CA ARG A 196 -17.76 18.39 -3.53
C ARG A 196 -18.61 17.13 -3.68
N ASN A 197 -17.97 15.97 -3.89
CA ASN A 197 -18.70 14.70 -3.94
C ASN A 197 -19.33 14.34 -2.58
N VAL A 198 -18.69 14.71 -1.47
CA VAL A 198 -19.29 14.53 -0.13
C VAL A 198 -20.55 15.37 0.05
N THR A 199 -20.58 16.64 -0.45
CA THR A 199 -21.81 17.44 -0.39
C THR A 199 -22.95 16.80 -1.18
N PHE A 200 -22.68 16.31 -2.40
CA PHE A 200 -23.68 15.60 -3.21
C PHE A 200 -24.16 14.31 -2.54
N LEU A 201 -23.23 13.48 -2.04
CA LEU A 201 -23.62 12.25 -1.36
C LEU A 201 -24.54 12.50 -0.16
N LEU A 202 -24.22 13.51 0.67
CA LEU A 202 -25.03 13.82 1.84
C LEU A 202 -26.42 14.34 1.45
N GLU A 203 -26.53 15.09 0.36
CA GLU A 203 -27.82 15.55 -0.16
C GLU A 203 -28.62 14.40 -0.80
N ASP A 204 -28.02 13.64 -1.70
CA ASP A 204 -28.69 12.59 -2.48
C ASP A 204 -29.17 11.42 -1.62
N PHE A 205 -28.37 10.98 -0.66
CA PHE A 205 -28.69 9.79 0.14
C PHE A 205 -29.37 10.09 1.47
N PHE A 206 -29.17 11.28 2.01
CA PHE A 206 -29.65 11.61 3.36
C PHE A 206 -30.47 12.92 3.42
N GLY A 207 -30.64 13.63 2.30
CA GLY A 207 -31.33 14.93 2.29
C GLY A 207 -30.64 16.03 3.08
N LEU A 208 -29.32 15.87 3.40
CA LEU A 208 -28.53 16.82 4.18
C LEU A 208 -27.76 17.77 3.26
N ARG A 209 -28.25 19.00 3.10
CA ARG A 209 -27.57 20.05 2.34
C ARG A 209 -26.45 20.68 3.14
N VAL A 210 -25.22 20.54 2.68
CA VAL A 210 -24.02 21.09 3.32
C VAL A 210 -23.16 21.87 2.32
N SER A 211 -22.55 22.96 2.77
CA SER A 211 -21.59 23.71 1.97
C SER A 211 -20.19 23.08 2.01
N LEU A 212 -19.31 23.43 1.04
CA LEU A 212 -17.90 23.05 1.07
C LEU A 212 -17.19 23.56 2.34
N GLY A 213 -17.59 24.74 2.84
CA GLY A 213 -17.11 25.27 4.11
C GLY A 213 -17.49 24.39 5.29
N THR A 214 -18.73 23.87 5.30
CA THR A 214 -19.21 22.93 6.32
C THR A 214 -18.39 21.65 6.33
N VAL A 215 -18.11 21.07 5.15
CA VAL A 215 -17.23 19.88 5.02
C VAL A 215 -15.83 20.18 5.56
N SER A 216 -15.25 21.34 5.25
CA SER A 216 -13.92 21.74 5.74
C SER A 216 -13.91 21.98 7.26
N ASN A 217 -15.00 22.50 7.84
CA ASN A 217 -15.13 22.65 9.28
C ASN A 217 -15.33 21.30 9.99
N ALA A 218 -16.08 20.37 9.38
CA ALA A 218 -16.19 19.01 9.89
C ALA A 218 -14.83 18.31 9.96
N GLU A 219 -14.00 18.41 8.91
CA GLU A 219 -12.63 17.88 8.94
C GLU A 219 -11.79 18.49 10.08
N LYS A 220 -11.96 19.78 10.39
CA LYS A 220 -11.28 20.43 11.51
C LYS A 220 -11.73 19.83 12.86
N ILE A 221 -13.04 19.62 13.04
CA ILE A 221 -13.61 19.01 14.25
C ILE A 221 -13.09 17.58 14.41
N VAL A 222 -13.19 16.77 13.34
CA VAL A 222 -12.68 15.39 13.32
C VAL A 222 -11.20 15.37 13.65
N SER A 223 -10.39 16.21 13.01
CA SER A 223 -8.94 16.29 13.28
C SER A 223 -8.67 16.57 14.77
N LYS A 224 -9.43 17.46 15.39
CA LYS A 224 -9.25 17.79 16.81
C LYS A 224 -9.65 16.63 17.72
N ALA A 225 -10.77 15.98 17.45
CA ALA A 225 -11.23 14.82 18.20
C ALA A 225 -10.26 13.61 18.11
N LEU A 226 -9.51 13.48 17.02
CA LEU A 226 -8.54 12.41 16.80
C LEU A 226 -7.14 12.72 17.32
N GLU A 227 -6.87 13.88 17.89
CA GLU A 227 -5.55 14.33 18.31
C GLU A 227 -4.91 13.37 19.32
N LEU A 228 -5.57 13.14 20.46
CA LEU A 228 -5.04 12.30 21.53
C LEU A 228 -4.96 10.81 21.15
N PRO A 229 -5.99 10.18 20.54
CA PRO A 229 -5.88 8.80 20.08
C PRO A 229 -4.72 8.58 19.07
N VAL A 230 -4.46 9.57 18.21
CA VAL A 230 -3.35 9.51 17.26
C VAL A 230 -2.01 9.70 17.97
N GLN A 231 -1.94 10.57 18.97
CA GLN A 231 -0.72 10.74 19.78
C GLN A 231 -0.40 9.43 20.54
N GLU A 232 -1.41 8.83 21.16
CA GLU A 232 -1.29 7.52 21.81
C GLU A 232 -0.68 6.45 20.86
N ALA A 233 -1.16 6.38 19.62
CA ALA A 233 -0.62 5.48 18.61
C ALA A 233 0.84 5.81 18.23
N LYS A 234 1.19 7.09 18.15
CA LYS A 234 2.56 7.55 17.88
C LYS A 234 3.52 7.20 19.01
N ASP A 235 3.07 7.32 20.25
CA ASP A 235 3.88 7.02 21.45
C ASP A 235 4.04 5.51 21.67
N PHE A 236 3.07 4.72 21.22
CA PHE A 236 3.07 3.25 21.34
C PHE A 236 4.08 2.59 20.38
N ILE A 237 4.16 3.03 19.13
CA ILE A 237 4.95 2.36 18.07
C ILE A 237 6.43 2.27 18.41
N PRO A 238 7.11 3.32 18.90
CA PRO A 238 8.53 3.24 19.25
C PRO A 238 8.88 2.24 20.37
N GLN A 239 7.90 1.82 21.14
CA GLN A 239 8.06 0.87 22.25
C GLN A 239 7.95 -0.60 21.80
N GLN A 240 7.70 -0.86 20.51
CA GLN A 240 7.47 -2.21 20.02
C GLN A 240 8.74 -2.89 19.53
N ASP A 241 8.81 -4.21 19.70
CA ASP A 241 9.96 -5.04 19.30
C ASP A 241 10.20 -5.03 17.78
N VAL A 242 9.14 -4.91 16.98
CA VAL A 242 9.22 -4.90 15.52
C VAL A 242 8.38 -3.77 14.96
N VAL A 243 9.04 -2.86 14.23
CA VAL A 243 8.41 -1.74 13.54
C VAL A 243 8.69 -1.84 12.04
N HIS A 244 7.67 -1.63 11.24
CA HIS A 244 7.77 -1.51 9.79
C HIS A 244 7.76 -0.04 9.39
N GLY A 245 8.72 0.41 8.61
CA GLY A 245 8.84 1.81 8.15
C GLY A 245 8.91 1.91 6.63
N ASP A 246 8.19 2.85 6.05
CA ASP A 246 8.27 3.18 4.62
C ASP A 246 7.84 4.63 4.40
N GLU A 247 8.26 5.24 3.28
CA GLU A 247 7.92 6.62 2.99
C GLU A 247 7.55 6.81 1.51
N THR A 248 6.72 7.81 1.25
CA THR A 248 6.32 8.20 -0.11
C THR A 248 6.29 9.71 -0.27
N SER A 249 6.45 10.20 -1.49
CA SER A 249 6.32 11.64 -1.75
C SER A 249 4.90 12.14 -1.46
N HIS A 250 4.78 13.37 -1.01
CA HIS A 250 3.56 14.12 -0.78
C HIS A 250 3.71 15.54 -1.34
N ALA A 251 2.61 16.29 -1.47
CA ALA A 251 2.63 17.69 -1.81
C ALA A 251 1.72 18.47 -0.85
N GLU A 252 2.21 19.61 -0.34
CA GLU A 252 1.42 20.59 0.41
C GLU A 252 1.55 21.94 -0.28
N CYS A 253 0.43 22.51 -0.75
CA CYS A 253 0.44 23.78 -1.51
C CYS A 253 1.46 23.76 -2.68
N GLY A 254 1.61 22.64 -3.38
CA GLY A 254 2.59 22.45 -4.43
C GLY A 254 4.03 22.20 -3.96
N GLN A 255 4.33 22.40 -2.68
CA GLN A 255 5.65 22.12 -2.11
C GLN A 255 5.84 20.63 -1.88
N LYS A 256 7.06 20.15 -2.13
CA LYS A 256 7.41 18.75 -1.95
C LYS A 256 7.51 18.40 -0.47
N MET A 257 6.70 17.43 -0.08
CA MET A 257 6.68 16.84 1.26
C MET A 257 6.89 15.33 1.16
N TRP A 258 6.99 14.66 2.31
CA TRP A 258 7.13 13.20 2.42
C TRP A 258 6.21 12.68 3.50
N THR A 259 5.40 11.70 3.13
CA THR A 259 4.61 10.92 4.09
C THR A 259 5.42 9.73 4.52
N TRP A 260 5.63 9.61 5.82
CA TRP A 260 6.24 8.48 6.49
C TRP A 260 5.14 7.65 7.14
N ALA A 261 5.27 6.35 7.10
CA ALA A 261 4.40 5.41 7.78
C ALA A 261 5.23 4.50 8.68
N PHE A 262 4.82 4.37 9.93
CA PHE A 262 5.39 3.44 10.89
C PHE A 262 4.29 2.53 11.41
N ILE A 263 4.51 1.21 11.39
CA ILE A 263 3.50 0.23 11.73
C ILE A 263 4.09 -0.82 12.66
N ALA A 264 3.42 -1.10 13.76
CA ALA A 264 3.80 -2.14 14.71
C ALA A 264 2.55 -2.72 15.39
N ALA A 265 2.54 -4.01 15.68
CA ALA A 265 1.51 -4.68 16.50
C ALA A 265 0.06 -4.28 16.15
N ARG A 266 -0.27 -4.12 14.87
CA ARG A 266 -1.58 -3.68 14.34
C ARG A 266 -1.93 -2.22 14.63
N VAL A 267 -0.98 -1.40 14.98
CA VAL A 267 -1.10 0.06 15.08
C VAL A 267 -0.27 0.69 13.97
N ALA A 268 -0.83 1.66 13.28
CA ALA A 268 -0.15 2.44 12.26
C ALA A 268 -0.13 3.92 12.65
N ALA A 269 0.93 4.63 12.28
CA ALA A 269 0.99 6.07 12.38
C ALA A 269 1.58 6.69 11.11
N PHE A 270 1.02 7.82 10.70
CA PHE A 270 1.52 8.62 9.59
C PHE A 270 2.02 9.96 10.08
N VAL A 271 3.13 10.40 9.51
CA VAL A 271 3.65 11.77 9.67
C VAL A 271 4.08 12.31 8.30
N ILE A 272 3.75 13.58 8.02
CA ILE A 272 4.08 14.26 6.77
C ILE A 272 5.08 15.37 7.07
N ARG A 273 6.27 15.30 6.48
CA ARG A 273 7.37 16.21 6.76
C ARG A 273 8.03 16.67 5.45
N PRO A 274 8.68 17.85 5.43
CA PRO A 274 9.36 18.34 4.24
C PRO A 274 10.59 17.49 3.86
N SER A 275 11.16 16.77 4.82
CA SER A 275 12.38 15.99 4.64
C SER A 275 12.14 14.50 4.43
N ARG A 276 12.97 13.87 3.57
CA ARG A 276 13.15 12.42 3.46
C ARG A 276 14.40 11.92 4.21
N GLY A 277 15.00 12.78 5.02
CA GLY A 277 16.22 12.47 5.76
C GLY A 277 16.00 11.63 7.01
N SER A 278 17.11 11.14 7.57
CA SER A 278 17.12 10.28 8.77
C SER A 278 16.52 10.93 10.01
N GLN A 279 16.55 12.27 10.09
CA GLN A 279 16.06 12.98 11.26
C GLN A 279 14.58 12.69 11.52
N VAL A 280 13.76 12.57 10.48
CA VAL A 280 12.33 12.25 10.64
C VAL A 280 12.11 10.89 11.29
N ALA A 281 12.89 9.88 10.90
CA ALA A 281 12.82 8.55 11.52
C ALA A 281 13.33 8.55 12.95
N LYS A 282 14.40 9.32 13.23
CA LYS A 282 14.95 9.51 14.59
C LYS A 282 13.97 10.25 15.50
N ASP A 283 13.34 11.32 15.01
CA ASP A 283 12.35 12.09 15.77
C ASP A 283 11.13 11.24 16.12
N PHE A 284 10.75 10.31 15.24
CA PHE A 284 9.60 9.45 15.46
C PHE A 284 9.91 8.26 16.37
N LEU A 285 11.00 7.53 16.10
CA LEU A 285 11.36 6.30 16.81
C LEU A 285 12.18 6.54 18.08
N GLY A 286 12.84 7.67 18.18
CA GLY A 286 13.86 7.96 19.20
C GLY A 286 15.25 7.49 18.74
N GLU A 287 16.29 8.24 19.11
CA GLU A 287 17.67 7.92 18.73
C GLU A 287 18.18 6.62 19.38
N THR A 288 17.58 6.21 20.50
CA THR A 288 17.92 5.01 21.27
C THR A 288 16.99 3.83 20.98
N PHE A 289 16.30 3.83 19.85
CA PHE A 289 15.39 2.75 19.47
C PHE A 289 16.09 1.38 19.47
N GLN A 290 15.55 0.41 20.21
CA GLN A 290 16.11 -0.94 20.42
C GLN A 290 15.35 -2.04 19.69
N GLY A 291 14.20 -1.73 19.08
CA GLY A 291 13.41 -2.69 18.31
C GLY A 291 14.04 -3.00 16.94
N ILE A 292 13.44 -3.94 16.22
CA ILE A 292 13.82 -4.25 14.84
C ILE A 292 13.03 -3.37 13.89
N LEU A 293 13.74 -2.56 13.10
CA LEU A 293 13.13 -1.74 12.05
C LEU A 293 13.20 -2.45 10.70
N ASN A 294 12.04 -2.86 10.17
CA ASN A 294 11.91 -3.48 8.85
C ASN A 294 11.67 -2.40 7.78
N THR A 295 12.60 -2.25 6.85
CA THR A 295 12.56 -1.20 5.81
C THR A 295 13.19 -1.69 4.51
N ASP A 296 13.14 -0.84 3.48
CA ASP A 296 14.05 -0.95 2.34
C ASP A 296 15.49 -0.55 2.72
N ARG A 297 16.38 -0.44 1.72
CA ARG A 297 17.79 -0.04 1.91
C ARG A 297 18.02 1.48 1.82
N TRP A 298 16.97 2.30 1.97
CA TRP A 298 17.12 3.75 1.89
C TRP A 298 18.07 4.28 2.98
N SER A 299 18.87 5.29 2.63
CA SER A 299 19.92 5.81 3.52
C SER A 299 19.37 6.49 4.78
N ALA A 300 18.12 6.92 4.81
CA ALA A 300 17.51 7.51 5.99
C ALA A 300 17.46 6.58 7.22
N TYR A 301 17.65 5.29 7.02
CA TYR A 301 17.64 4.29 8.11
C TYR A 301 19.03 3.81 8.53
N THR A 302 20.12 4.37 7.95
CA THR A 302 21.50 3.91 8.23
C THR A 302 22.06 4.36 9.58
N TRP A 303 21.37 5.24 10.29
CA TRP A 303 21.71 5.63 11.66
C TRP A 303 21.51 4.49 12.65
N LEU A 304 20.61 3.56 12.35
CA LEU A 304 20.35 2.39 13.17
C LEU A 304 21.32 1.26 12.81
N ALA A 305 21.94 0.64 13.81
CA ALA A 305 22.86 -0.46 13.59
C ALA A 305 22.17 -1.64 12.89
N ALA A 306 22.92 -2.37 12.04
CA ALA A 306 22.39 -3.46 11.22
C ALA A 306 21.67 -4.57 12.03
N ILE A 307 22.09 -4.79 13.28
CA ILE A 307 21.46 -5.78 14.19
C ILE A 307 20.05 -5.41 14.62
N PHE A 308 19.67 -4.14 14.53
CA PHE A 308 18.33 -3.63 14.81
C PHE A 308 17.51 -3.39 13.55
N ARG A 309 17.91 -3.98 12.43
CA ARG A 309 17.23 -3.80 11.15
C ARG A 309 16.89 -5.13 10.52
N GLN A 310 15.81 -5.15 9.73
CA GLN A 310 15.51 -6.15 8.72
C GLN A 310 15.38 -5.46 7.37
N ILE A 311 16.13 -5.93 6.39
CA ILE A 311 16.02 -5.41 5.01
C ILE A 311 14.97 -6.20 4.25
N CYS A 312 14.08 -5.48 3.58
CA CYS A 312 13.00 -6.05 2.79
C CYS A 312 13.51 -6.87 1.60
N TRP A 313 13.32 -8.19 1.63
CA TRP A 313 13.71 -9.11 0.56
C TRP A 313 12.93 -8.91 -0.75
N ALA A 314 11.73 -8.33 -0.71
CA ALA A 314 11.01 -7.97 -1.93
C ALA A 314 11.75 -6.87 -2.73
N HIS A 315 12.45 -5.96 -2.05
CA HIS A 315 13.32 -4.97 -2.68
C HIS A 315 14.63 -5.61 -3.19
N LEU A 316 15.20 -6.55 -2.43
CA LEU A 316 16.38 -7.30 -2.88
C LEU A 316 16.09 -8.14 -4.13
N LEU A 317 14.92 -8.80 -4.23
CA LEU A 317 14.47 -9.47 -5.44
C LEU A 317 14.51 -8.54 -6.67
N ARG A 318 14.02 -7.31 -6.52
CA ARG A 318 14.08 -6.32 -7.60
C ARG A 318 15.53 -5.93 -7.95
N ASP A 319 16.39 -5.82 -6.96
CA ASP A 319 17.81 -5.52 -7.17
C ASP A 319 18.54 -6.67 -7.84
N PHE A 320 18.32 -7.92 -7.42
CA PHE A 320 18.89 -9.11 -8.05
C PHE A 320 18.39 -9.27 -9.48
N ARG A 321 17.13 -8.94 -9.76
CA ARG A 321 16.60 -8.89 -11.13
C ARG A 321 17.35 -7.85 -11.98
N LYS A 322 17.61 -6.64 -11.46
CA LYS A 322 18.46 -5.64 -12.14
C LYS A 322 19.86 -6.18 -12.44
N ILE A 323 20.44 -6.98 -11.56
CA ILE A 323 21.74 -7.62 -11.79
C ILE A 323 21.61 -8.66 -12.89
N SER A 324 20.55 -9.49 -12.89
CA SER A 324 20.32 -10.54 -13.90
C SER A 324 20.00 -10.01 -15.31
N GLU A 325 19.50 -8.80 -15.42
CA GLU A 325 19.22 -8.10 -16.70
C GLU A 325 20.51 -7.63 -17.40
N ARG A 326 21.66 -7.66 -16.73
CA ARG A 326 22.97 -7.27 -17.26
C ARG A 326 23.60 -8.42 -18.05
N ARG A 327 24.80 -8.20 -18.61
CA ARG A 327 25.53 -9.21 -19.42
C ARG A 327 26.62 -9.92 -18.58
N GLY A 328 27.11 -11.05 -19.09
CA GLY A 328 28.26 -11.79 -18.55
C GLY A 328 28.07 -12.28 -17.12
N LEU A 329 29.11 -12.15 -16.30
CA LEU A 329 29.13 -12.61 -14.90
C LEU A 329 27.98 -12.02 -14.08
N SER A 330 27.67 -10.72 -14.26
CA SER A 330 26.54 -10.09 -13.56
C SER A 330 25.20 -10.81 -13.79
N LYS A 331 24.91 -11.22 -15.05
CA LYS A 331 23.67 -11.94 -15.39
C LYS A 331 23.58 -13.26 -14.64
N ARG A 332 24.68 -14.02 -14.58
CA ARG A 332 24.76 -15.31 -13.86
C ARG A 332 24.52 -15.08 -12.37
N LEU A 333 25.32 -14.22 -11.73
CA LEU A 333 25.16 -13.89 -10.30
C LEU A 333 23.75 -13.44 -9.95
N GLY A 334 23.13 -12.58 -10.79
CA GLY A 334 21.76 -12.13 -10.56
C GLY A 334 20.73 -13.26 -10.64
N LYS A 335 20.91 -14.24 -11.54
CA LYS A 335 20.03 -15.42 -11.63
C LYS A 335 20.20 -16.34 -10.42
N ASP A 336 21.42 -16.63 -10.04
CA ASP A 336 21.71 -17.51 -8.90
C ASP A 336 21.17 -16.90 -7.59
N LEU A 337 21.34 -15.59 -7.38
CA LEU A 337 20.76 -14.86 -6.25
C LEU A 337 19.22 -14.90 -6.25
N LEU A 338 18.58 -14.83 -7.43
CA LEU A 338 17.11 -14.95 -7.54
C LEU A 338 16.63 -16.35 -7.19
N GLU A 339 17.35 -17.40 -7.65
CA GLU A 339 17.01 -18.81 -7.35
C GLU A 339 17.09 -19.07 -5.85
N LEU A 340 18.19 -18.68 -5.18
CA LEU A 340 18.32 -18.82 -3.72
C LEU A 340 17.25 -18.02 -2.95
N THR A 341 16.89 -16.84 -3.45
CA THR A 341 15.83 -16.04 -2.82
C THR A 341 14.47 -16.71 -2.97
N HIS A 342 14.16 -17.33 -4.10
CA HIS A 342 12.91 -18.07 -4.27
C HIS A 342 12.88 -19.33 -3.40
N GLU A 343 13.98 -20.02 -3.23
CA GLU A 343 14.13 -21.15 -2.32
C GLU A 343 13.87 -20.73 -0.87
N MET A 344 14.51 -19.64 -0.42
CA MET A 344 14.28 -19.04 0.89
C MET A 344 12.79 -18.75 1.12
N PHE A 345 12.10 -18.07 0.17
CA PHE A 345 10.68 -17.81 0.28
C PHE A 345 9.82 -19.06 0.28
N SER A 346 10.20 -20.11 -0.42
CA SER A 346 9.51 -21.39 -0.39
C SER A 346 9.55 -21.98 1.02
N HIS A 347 10.71 -21.97 1.68
CA HIS A 347 10.85 -22.41 3.07
C HIS A 347 10.09 -21.49 4.05
N TRP A 348 10.17 -20.18 3.87
CA TRP A 348 9.43 -19.22 4.68
C TRP A 348 7.90 -19.44 4.62
N ASN A 349 7.37 -19.72 3.45
CA ASN A 349 5.95 -20.02 3.31
C ASN A 349 5.53 -21.27 4.10
N LYS A 350 6.40 -22.29 4.17
CA LYS A 350 6.16 -23.48 4.99
C LYS A 350 6.22 -23.19 6.50
N VAL A 351 7.00 -22.20 6.93
CA VAL A 351 6.96 -21.72 8.33
C VAL A 351 5.63 -21.04 8.62
N ARG A 352 5.14 -20.21 7.70
CA ARG A 352 3.88 -19.47 7.84
C ARG A 352 2.63 -20.36 7.85
N ASP A 353 2.64 -21.46 7.09
CA ASP A 353 1.54 -22.43 7.06
C ASP A 353 1.67 -23.53 8.12
N GLY A 354 2.74 -23.51 8.93
CA GLY A 354 2.98 -24.45 10.03
C GLY A 354 3.55 -25.80 9.60
N THR A 355 3.87 -26.01 8.30
CA THR A 355 4.42 -27.28 7.80
C THR A 355 5.94 -27.41 8.02
N LEU A 356 6.63 -26.35 8.41
CA LEU A 356 8.04 -26.33 8.77
C LEU A 356 8.24 -25.61 10.11
N SER A 357 8.91 -26.27 11.07
CA SER A 357 9.23 -25.62 12.33
C SER A 357 10.28 -24.54 12.18
N ARG A 358 10.29 -23.56 13.09
CA ARG A 358 11.26 -22.48 13.09
C ARG A 358 12.70 -22.97 13.17
N MET A 359 12.96 -23.96 13.99
CA MET A 359 14.29 -24.57 14.15
C MET A 359 14.76 -25.23 12.85
N GLN A 360 13.90 -26.02 12.21
CA GLN A 360 14.21 -26.62 10.90
C GLN A 360 14.47 -25.56 9.83
N PHE A 361 13.68 -24.50 9.85
CA PHE A 361 13.89 -23.36 8.95
C PHE A 361 15.25 -22.71 9.16
N GLN A 362 15.68 -22.48 10.40
CA GLN A 362 17.00 -21.91 10.69
C GLN A 362 18.14 -22.78 10.14
N GLU A 363 18.03 -24.10 10.27
CA GLU A 363 19.03 -25.02 9.69
C GLU A 363 19.07 -24.95 8.16
N LEU A 364 17.92 -24.94 7.51
CA LEU A 364 17.84 -24.80 6.05
C LEU A 364 18.37 -23.45 5.54
N MET A 365 18.30 -22.40 6.35
CA MET A 365 18.81 -21.10 5.97
C MET A 365 20.33 -20.97 6.06
N LYS A 366 21.02 -21.82 6.84
CA LYS A 366 22.49 -21.77 6.97
C LYS A 366 23.22 -21.85 5.62
N PRO A 367 23.00 -22.88 4.78
CA PRO A 367 23.66 -22.97 3.47
C PRO A 367 23.23 -21.85 2.51
N ILE A 368 21.95 -21.45 2.53
CA ILE A 368 21.45 -20.37 1.67
C ILE A 368 22.13 -19.05 2.03
N ARG A 369 22.30 -18.75 3.33
CA ARG A 369 22.99 -17.56 3.82
C ARG A 369 24.43 -17.49 3.33
N ILE A 370 25.18 -18.60 3.46
CA ILE A 370 26.57 -18.71 2.98
C ILE A 370 26.64 -18.46 1.47
N HIS A 371 25.81 -19.15 0.68
CA HIS A 371 25.78 -19.00 -0.77
C HIS A 371 25.43 -17.57 -1.22
N VAL A 372 24.46 -16.93 -0.59
CA VAL A 372 24.11 -15.53 -0.92
C VAL A 372 25.27 -14.59 -0.61
N GLU A 373 25.94 -14.76 0.53
CA GLU A 373 27.10 -13.94 0.91
C GLU A 373 28.29 -14.16 -0.05
N ASP A 374 28.53 -15.39 -0.50
CA ASP A 374 29.56 -15.73 -1.50
C ASP A 374 29.27 -15.10 -2.86
N LEU A 375 28.04 -15.21 -3.36
CA LEU A 375 27.64 -14.60 -4.63
C LEU A 375 27.73 -13.08 -4.59
N LEU A 376 27.33 -12.46 -3.49
CA LEU A 376 27.49 -11.02 -3.28
C LEU A 376 28.96 -10.62 -3.23
N THR A 377 29.82 -11.43 -2.60
CA THR A 377 31.26 -11.21 -2.54
C THR A 377 31.88 -11.30 -3.93
N GLN A 378 31.54 -12.32 -4.72
CA GLN A 378 31.93 -12.42 -6.13
C GLN A 378 31.46 -11.19 -6.92
N GLY A 379 30.23 -10.70 -6.64
CA GLY A 379 29.66 -9.50 -7.24
C GLY A 379 30.47 -8.23 -6.98
N THR A 380 31.20 -8.15 -5.86
CA THR A 380 32.09 -7.02 -5.56
C THR A 380 33.32 -6.99 -6.47
N GLN A 381 33.68 -8.08 -7.11
CA GLN A 381 34.80 -8.19 -8.06
C GLN A 381 34.38 -8.05 -9.52
N CYS A 382 33.07 -7.87 -9.81
CA CYS A 382 32.58 -7.70 -11.17
C CYS A 382 33.18 -6.46 -11.84
N LYS A 383 33.49 -6.59 -13.15
CA LYS A 383 33.90 -5.46 -13.99
C LYS A 383 32.81 -4.38 -14.11
N HIS A 384 31.53 -4.77 -13.97
CA HIS A 384 30.38 -3.87 -14.08
C HIS A 384 30.19 -3.05 -12.79
N ASN A 385 30.52 -1.76 -12.83
CA ASN A 385 30.53 -0.88 -11.66
C ASN A 385 29.21 -0.85 -10.86
N LYS A 386 28.04 -0.85 -11.53
CA LYS A 386 26.73 -0.88 -10.86
C LYS A 386 26.47 -2.20 -10.12
N THR A 387 26.96 -3.36 -10.63
CA THR A 387 26.89 -4.64 -9.91
C THR A 387 27.79 -4.60 -8.68
N LYS A 388 29.07 -4.23 -8.90
CA LYS A 388 30.06 -4.08 -7.83
C LYS A 388 29.57 -3.19 -6.69
N GLY A 389 29.05 -1.99 -7.00
CA GLY A 389 28.54 -1.05 -6.01
C GLY A 389 27.31 -1.60 -5.25
N MET A 390 26.37 -2.24 -5.95
CA MET A 390 25.16 -2.80 -5.35
C MET A 390 25.51 -3.96 -4.40
N CYS A 391 26.36 -4.89 -4.79
CA CYS A 391 26.79 -6.00 -3.95
C CYS A 391 27.55 -5.49 -2.71
N LYS A 392 28.44 -4.51 -2.86
CA LYS A 392 29.13 -3.88 -1.71
C LYS A 392 28.14 -3.24 -0.71
N GLN A 393 27.12 -2.53 -1.20
CA GLN A 393 26.11 -1.92 -0.35
C GLN A 393 25.25 -2.96 0.39
N ILE A 394 24.89 -4.08 -0.28
CA ILE A 394 24.11 -5.15 0.35
C ILE A 394 24.96 -5.82 1.44
N LEU A 395 26.22 -6.16 1.17
CA LEU A 395 27.13 -6.79 2.14
C LEU A 395 27.39 -5.93 3.38
N LYS A 396 27.39 -4.60 3.27
CA LYS A 396 27.45 -3.73 4.46
C LYS A 396 26.30 -3.95 5.43
N LEU A 397 25.18 -4.45 4.95
CA LEU A 397 23.95 -4.71 5.71
C LEU A 397 23.70 -6.21 5.92
N LYS A 398 24.73 -7.07 5.77
CA LYS A 398 24.57 -8.52 5.80
C LYS A 398 23.84 -9.06 7.05
N GLN A 399 24.07 -8.48 8.21
CA GLN A 399 23.38 -8.85 9.44
C GLN A 399 21.88 -8.57 9.33
N ALA A 400 21.49 -7.42 8.76
CA ALA A 400 20.11 -7.01 8.58
C ALA A 400 19.34 -7.81 7.50
N LEU A 401 20.02 -8.64 6.70
CA LEU A 401 19.34 -9.50 5.72
C LEU A 401 18.61 -10.66 6.38
N TRP A 402 19.14 -11.17 7.50
CA TRP A 402 18.75 -12.45 8.10
C TRP A 402 18.08 -12.34 9.46
N THR A 403 17.77 -11.13 9.92
CA THR A 403 17.14 -10.88 11.22
C THR A 403 15.84 -11.67 11.38
N PHE A 404 15.04 -11.82 10.30
CA PHE A 404 13.81 -12.63 10.29
C PHE A 404 14.06 -14.13 10.50
N VAL A 405 15.26 -14.63 10.21
CA VAL A 405 15.65 -16.01 10.49
C VAL A 405 15.93 -16.20 11.98
N ASP A 406 16.65 -15.23 12.55
CA ASP A 406 17.17 -15.32 13.92
C ASP A 406 16.15 -14.87 14.98
N LYS A 407 15.24 -13.92 14.63
CA LYS A 407 14.25 -13.34 15.56
C LYS A 407 12.82 -13.68 15.14
N GLU A 408 12.04 -14.21 16.08
CA GLU A 408 10.62 -14.47 15.89
C GLU A 408 9.82 -13.17 15.76
N GLY A 409 8.70 -13.22 15.00
CA GLY A 409 7.86 -12.04 14.76
C GLY A 409 8.38 -11.09 13.69
N VAL A 410 9.62 -11.27 13.19
CA VAL A 410 10.18 -10.47 12.11
C VAL A 410 9.85 -11.11 10.76
N GLU A 411 9.25 -10.34 9.86
CA GLU A 411 8.93 -10.76 8.48
C GLU A 411 10.11 -10.46 7.54
N PRO A 412 10.39 -11.31 6.53
CA PRO A 412 11.44 -11.05 5.53
C PRO A 412 11.11 -9.86 4.63
N THR A 413 9.86 -9.41 4.58
CA THR A 413 9.41 -8.33 3.71
C THR A 413 8.78 -7.19 4.48
N ASN A 414 8.83 -5.99 3.90
CA ASN A 414 8.15 -4.80 4.44
C ASN A 414 6.76 -4.59 3.84
N ASN A 415 6.10 -5.68 3.39
CA ASN A 415 4.80 -5.60 2.72
C ASN A 415 3.73 -4.93 3.59
N LEU A 416 3.81 -5.06 4.91
CA LEU A 416 2.86 -4.44 5.83
C LEU A 416 2.88 -2.91 5.69
N ALA A 417 4.07 -2.29 5.70
CA ALA A 417 4.21 -0.85 5.51
C ALA A 417 3.82 -0.43 4.08
N GLU A 418 4.26 -1.17 3.06
CA GLU A 418 3.92 -0.88 1.66
C GLU A 418 2.40 -0.90 1.41
N GLN A 419 1.68 -1.90 1.93
CA GLN A 419 0.22 -2.02 1.81
C GLN A 419 -0.51 -0.92 2.57
N THR A 420 -0.04 -0.60 3.76
CA THR A 420 -0.62 0.46 4.60
C THR A 420 -0.41 1.82 3.96
N LEU A 421 0.81 2.11 3.48
CA LEU A 421 1.16 3.35 2.80
C LEU A 421 0.41 3.53 1.47
N ARG A 422 0.06 2.44 0.80
CA ARG A 422 -0.68 2.46 -0.48
C ARG A 422 -1.99 3.24 -0.39
N ARG A 423 -2.65 3.27 0.77
CA ARG A 423 -3.88 4.05 0.97
C ARG A 423 -3.65 5.53 0.74
N ILE A 424 -2.60 6.07 1.34
CA ILE A 424 -2.26 7.48 1.20
C ILE A 424 -1.66 7.80 -0.18
N VAL A 425 -0.97 6.84 -0.79
CA VAL A 425 -0.50 6.97 -2.19
C VAL A 425 -1.68 7.13 -3.15
N ILE A 426 -2.75 6.35 -2.97
CA ILE A 426 -3.96 6.46 -3.80
C ILE A 426 -4.67 7.78 -3.50
N TRP A 427 -4.81 8.15 -2.21
CA TRP A 427 -5.39 9.44 -1.80
C TRP A 427 -4.67 10.62 -2.48
N ARG A 428 -3.34 10.64 -2.41
CA ARG A 428 -2.52 11.67 -3.08
C ARG A 428 -2.73 11.72 -4.59
N LYS A 429 -2.87 10.57 -5.24
CA LYS A 429 -3.09 10.50 -6.70
C LYS A 429 -4.45 11.05 -7.12
N THR A 430 -5.45 11.02 -6.24
CA THR A 430 -6.80 11.53 -6.52
C THR A 430 -6.97 12.98 -6.10
N SER A 431 -6.26 13.45 -5.05
CA SER A 431 -6.37 14.79 -4.49
C SER A 431 -5.23 15.74 -4.87
N PHE A 432 -4.16 15.23 -5.50
CA PHE A 432 -2.93 15.98 -5.82
C PHE A 432 -2.19 16.57 -4.59
N GLY A 433 -2.47 16.06 -3.39
CA GLY A 433 -1.90 16.52 -2.13
C GLY A 433 -2.84 17.42 -1.33
N THR A 434 -2.28 18.06 -0.30
CA THR A 434 -3.02 18.97 0.60
C THR A 434 -2.79 20.44 0.25
N GLN A 435 -3.77 21.30 0.56
CA GLN A 435 -3.72 22.72 0.23
C GLN A 435 -3.47 23.60 1.46
N SER A 436 -3.10 23.01 2.59
CA SER A 436 -2.75 23.73 3.83
C SER A 436 -2.15 22.78 4.87
N SER A 437 -1.37 23.30 5.81
CA SER A 437 -0.86 22.56 6.96
C SER A 437 -1.96 21.95 7.84
N ARG A 438 -3.10 22.62 7.95
CA ARG A 438 -4.30 22.09 8.63
C ARG A 438 -4.83 20.84 7.89
N GLY A 439 -4.88 20.87 6.57
CA GLY A 439 -5.28 19.72 5.75
C GLY A 439 -4.29 18.56 5.85
N THR A 440 -2.99 18.88 5.92
CA THR A 440 -1.93 17.89 6.14
C THR A 440 -2.07 17.22 7.51
N LEU A 441 -2.28 17.99 8.56
CA LEU A 441 -2.49 17.46 9.90
C LEU A 441 -3.77 16.61 10.01
N TYR A 442 -4.85 17.05 9.37
CA TYR A 442 -6.07 16.24 9.26
C TYR A 442 -5.78 14.89 8.57
N LEU A 443 -5.05 14.92 7.46
CA LEU A 443 -4.71 13.71 6.71
C LEU A 443 -3.84 12.75 7.52
N GLU A 444 -2.82 13.24 8.24
CA GLU A 444 -2.02 12.43 9.16
C GLU A 444 -2.92 11.71 10.18
N ARG A 445 -3.83 12.45 10.81
CA ARG A 445 -4.69 11.94 11.88
C ARG A 445 -5.72 10.94 11.38
N ILE A 446 -6.46 11.29 10.34
CA ILE A 446 -7.51 10.40 9.82
C ILE A 446 -6.92 9.12 9.22
N MET A 447 -5.78 9.21 8.51
CA MET A 447 -5.15 8.03 7.93
C MET A 447 -4.55 7.10 8.99
N THR A 448 -4.02 7.65 10.08
CA THR A 448 -3.58 6.88 11.25
C THR A 448 -4.75 6.06 11.82
N VAL A 449 -5.88 6.71 12.05
CA VAL A 449 -7.10 6.04 12.56
C VAL A 449 -7.60 4.99 11.56
N VAL A 450 -7.75 5.36 10.29
CA VAL A 450 -8.21 4.44 9.23
C VAL A 450 -7.34 3.21 9.13
N ALA A 451 -6.02 3.39 9.07
CA ALA A 451 -5.10 2.27 8.94
C ALA A 451 -5.12 1.36 10.18
N THR A 452 -5.10 1.94 11.36
CA THR A 452 -5.12 1.20 12.63
C THR A 452 -6.44 0.43 12.80
N CYS A 453 -7.59 1.07 12.58
CA CYS A 453 -8.89 0.40 12.65
C CYS A 453 -8.96 -0.78 11.66
N LYS A 454 -8.48 -0.61 10.42
CA LYS A 454 -8.46 -1.70 9.42
C LYS A 454 -7.54 -2.85 9.83
N LEU A 455 -6.37 -2.59 10.39
CA LEU A 455 -5.46 -3.61 10.91
C LEU A 455 -6.07 -4.38 12.08
N GLN A 456 -6.89 -3.71 12.88
CA GLN A 456 -7.60 -4.28 14.04
C GLN A 456 -8.99 -4.84 13.70
N LYS A 457 -9.46 -4.71 12.44
CA LYS A 457 -10.81 -5.08 11.98
C LYS A 457 -11.92 -4.29 12.73
N ARG A 458 -11.64 -3.06 13.15
CA ARG A 458 -12.61 -2.15 13.78
C ARG A 458 -13.33 -1.31 12.73
N ASN A 459 -14.57 -0.92 13.02
CA ASN A 459 -15.31 0.01 12.18
C ASN A 459 -14.77 1.43 12.33
N VAL A 460 -14.33 2.03 11.23
CA VAL A 460 -13.74 3.38 11.21
C VAL A 460 -14.77 4.43 11.58
N LEU A 461 -15.99 4.34 11.00
CA LEU A 461 -17.06 5.31 11.25
C LEU A 461 -17.47 5.33 12.73
N ASP A 462 -17.61 4.17 13.34
CA ASP A 462 -17.97 4.06 14.75
C ASP A 462 -16.88 4.63 15.66
N PHE A 463 -15.61 4.30 15.37
CA PHE A 463 -14.47 4.86 16.12
C PHE A 463 -14.45 6.39 16.06
N VAL A 464 -14.57 6.96 14.84
CA VAL A 464 -14.56 8.43 14.65
C VAL A 464 -15.77 9.07 15.33
N THR A 465 -16.95 8.42 15.29
CA THR A 465 -18.14 8.90 15.99
C THR A 465 -17.92 8.96 17.50
N GLN A 466 -17.38 7.90 18.10
CA GLN A 466 -17.04 7.84 19.53
C GLN A 466 -16.01 8.90 19.92
N ALA A 467 -14.98 9.09 19.10
CA ALA A 467 -13.97 10.12 19.35
C ALA A 467 -14.56 11.54 19.33
N ILE A 468 -15.45 11.84 18.38
CA ILE A 468 -16.14 13.12 18.30
C ILE A 468 -17.07 13.30 19.50
N GLN A 469 -17.83 12.28 19.88
CA GLN A 469 -18.70 12.31 21.06
C GLN A 469 -17.90 12.60 22.32
N ALA A 470 -16.84 11.87 22.58
CA ALA A 470 -15.97 12.07 23.74
C ALA A 470 -15.36 13.48 23.76
N HIS A 471 -14.95 13.99 22.58
CA HIS A 471 -14.43 15.36 22.46
C HIS A 471 -15.45 16.44 22.84
N PHE A 472 -16.72 16.30 22.44
CA PHE A 472 -17.77 17.27 22.80
C PHE A 472 -18.27 17.12 24.24
N SER A 473 -18.29 15.87 24.74
CA SER A 473 -18.73 15.58 26.12
C SER A 473 -17.61 15.74 27.16
N ASN A 474 -16.39 16.00 26.72
CA ASN A 474 -15.18 16.04 27.57
C ASN A 474 -15.04 14.77 28.44
N THR A 475 -15.29 13.60 27.81
CA THR A 475 -15.17 12.28 28.42
C THR A 475 -13.94 11.57 27.91
N GLU A 476 -13.65 10.36 28.43
CA GLU A 476 -12.53 9.53 27.97
C GLU A 476 -12.64 9.20 26.48
N LEU A 477 -11.56 9.42 25.75
CA LEU A 477 -11.47 9.18 24.31
C LEU A 477 -11.25 7.67 24.03
N PRO A 478 -11.77 7.14 22.91
CA PRO A 478 -11.51 5.75 22.53
C PRO A 478 -10.04 5.57 22.17
N SER A 479 -9.41 4.51 22.70
CA SER A 479 -8.03 4.16 22.41
C SER A 479 -7.88 3.50 21.02
N LEU A 480 -6.77 3.84 20.33
CA LEU A 480 -6.30 3.15 19.11
C LEU A 480 -5.46 1.92 19.42
N LEU A 481 -5.05 1.71 20.64
CA LEU A 481 -4.24 0.56 20.99
C LEU A 481 -5.06 -0.73 20.89
N PRO A 482 -4.43 -1.88 20.58
CA PRO A 482 -5.10 -3.16 20.60
C PRO A 482 -5.47 -3.49 22.04
N SER A 483 -6.73 -3.89 22.28
CA SER A 483 -7.11 -4.49 23.55
C SER A 483 -6.36 -5.83 23.69
N TYR A 484 -5.30 -5.83 24.47
CA TYR A 484 -4.73 -7.10 24.94
C TYR A 484 -5.70 -7.70 25.96
N PRO A 485 -6.00 -9.02 25.90
CA PRO A 485 -6.64 -9.67 27.03
C PRO A 485 -5.76 -9.35 28.25
N LYS A 486 -6.35 -8.73 29.29
CA LYS A 486 -5.65 -8.55 30.57
C LYS A 486 -5.03 -9.88 30.93
N PRO A 487 -3.74 -9.94 31.31
CA PRO A 487 -3.17 -11.18 31.83
C PRO A 487 -4.11 -11.68 32.94
N ILE A 488 -4.60 -12.91 32.81
CA ILE A 488 -5.40 -13.54 33.85
C ILE A 488 -4.48 -13.56 35.06
N SER A 489 -4.74 -12.69 36.02
CA SER A 489 -4.09 -12.74 37.32
C SER A 489 -4.48 -14.12 37.92
N LEU A 490 -3.59 -15.08 37.81
CA LEU A 490 -3.71 -16.30 38.57
C LEU A 490 -3.82 -15.89 40.06
N PRO A 491 -4.84 -16.34 40.79
CA PRO A 491 -4.89 -16.09 42.23
C PRO A 491 -3.62 -16.69 42.84
N LEU A 492 -2.85 -15.86 43.55
CA LEU A 492 -1.78 -16.34 44.40
C LEU A 492 -2.40 -17.41 45.31
N ALA A 493 -1.95 -18.63 45.12
CA ALA A 493 -2.28 -19.74 46.04
C ALA A 493 -1.77 -19.34 47.42
N ALA A 494 -2.71 -19.29 48.38
CA ALA A 494 -2.43 -19.07 49.80
C ALA A 494 -1.74 -20.27 50.41
#